data_973242760773542a0c1d71b2b9b21e28
#
_entry.id   973242760773542a0c1d71b2b9b21e28
#
_cell.length_a   1.000
_cell.length_b   1.000
_cell.length_c   1.000
_cell.angle_alpha   90.00
_cell.angle_beta   90.00
_cell.angle_gamma   90.00
#
_symmetry.space_group_name_H-M   'P 1'
#
loop_
_entity.id
_entity.type
_entity.pdbx_description
1 polymer ?
#
loop_
_entity_poly.entity_id
_entity_poly.type
_entity_poly.pdbx_seq_one_letter_code
_entity_poly.pdbx_strand_id
1 'polypeptide(L)' 'MQTRDDNPPLPQGFPLERYRIERQLSQGGFAIVYLAHDEAGKPVAIKEYLPIG' A
#
# COMPACT_ATOMS: atom_id res chain seq x y z
N MET A 1 -0.89 -5.15 -9.62
CA MET A 1 0.02 -4.33 -8.82
C MET A 1 1.43 -4.92 -8.87
N GLN A 2 2.42 -4.09 -8.99
CA GLN A 2 3.80 -4.54 -9.10
C GLN A 2 4.41 -4.75 -7.72
N THR A 3 5.08 -5.90 -7.53
CA THR A 3 5.75 -6.20 -6.28
C THR A 3 7.15 -5.61 -6.29
N ARG A 4 7.57 -5.05 -5.15
CA ARG A 4 8.89 -4.45 -5.02
C ARG A 4 9.83 -5.40 -4.29
N ASP A 5 11.07 -5.49 -4.77
CA ASP A 5 12.04 -6.43 -4.24
C ASP A 5 12.63 -5.98 -2.90
N ASP A 6 12.84 -4.69 -2.70
CA ASP A 6 13.48 -4.16 -1.51
C ASP A 6 12.51 -3.81 -0.41
N ASN A 7 11.24 -3.77 -0.73
CA ASN A 7 10.13 -3.71 0.21
C ASN A 7 10.09 -2.58 1.21
N PRO A 8 10.58 -1.38 0.90
CA PRO A 8 10.23 -0.28 1.78
C PRO A 8 8.74 0.01 1.65
N PRO A 9 8.06 0.40 2.72
CA PRO A 9 6.65 0.77 2.62
C PRO A 9 6.46 1.93 1.66
N LEU A 10 5.27 1.99 1.06
CA LEU A 10 4.91 3.11 0.22
C LEU A 10 4.80 4.36 1.07
N PRO A 11 5.38 5.49 0.62
CA PRO A 11 5.33 6.71 1.41
C PRO A 11 3.92 7.30 1.45
N GLN A 12 3.68 8.11 2.48
CA GLN A 12 2.45 8.87 2.57
C GLN A 12 2.26 9.72 1.33
N GLY A 13 1.04 9.75 0.82
CA GLY A 13 0.72 10.52 -0.36
C GLY A 13 1.08 9.85 -1.66
N PHE A 14 1.65 8.63 -1.60
CA PHE A 14 2.04 7.90 -2.80
C PHE A 14 0.82 7.62 -3.68
N PRO A 15 0.87 7.98 -4.97
CA PRO A 15 -0.24 7.67 -5.87
C PRO A 15 -0.18 6.20 -6.28
N LEU A 16 -1.33 5.51 -6.23
CA LEU A 16 -1.44 4.14 -6.67
C LEU A 16 -2.72 4.00 -7.48
N GLU A 17 -2.58 4.09 -8.80
CA GLU A 17 -3.72 4.17 -9.70
C GLU A 17 -4.58 5.37 -9.31
N ARG A 18 -5.84 5.16 -8.93
CA ARG A 18 -6.72 6.25 -8.51
C ARG A 18 -6.82 6.37 -6.99
N TYR A 19 -5.95 5.66 -6.27
CA TYR A 19 -5.91 5.71 -4.82
C TYR A 19 -4.69 6.49 -4.38
N ARG A 20 -4.78 7.04 -3.19
CA ARG A 20 -3.64 7.75 -2.60
C ARG A 20 -3.39 7.17 -1.22
N ILE A 21 -2.18 6.73 -0.99
CA ILE A 21 -1.79 6.13 0.29
C ILE A 21 -1.81 7.19 1.37
N GLU A 22 -2.51 6.90 2.47
CA GLU A 22 -2.47 7.76 3.63
C GLU A 22 -1.39 7.30 4.60
N ARG A 23 -1.44 6.05 5.02
CA ARG A 23 -0.45 5.52 5.95
C ARG A 23 -0.43 4.00 5.91
N GLN A 24 0.64 3.43 6.43
CA GLN A 24 0.75 2.01 6.61
C GLN A 24 -0.01 1.59 7.86
N LEU A 25 -0.82 0.55 7.75
CA LEU A 25 -1.56 0.00 8.87
C LEU A 25 -0.81 -1.15 9.53
N SER A 26 -0.18 -2.02 8.75
CA SER A 26 0.56 -3.15 9.29
C SER A 26 1.56 -3.64 8.28
N GLN A 27 2.54 -4.40 8.76
CA GLN A 27 3.52 -5.04 7.90
C GLN A 27 3.84 -6.41 8.50
N GLY A 28 3.58 -7.46 7.72
CA GLY A 28 3.96 -8.81 8.07
C GLY A 28 5.06 -9.33 7.17
N GLY A 29 5.36 -10.62 7.27
CA GLY A 29 6.38 -11.24 6.43
C GLY A 29 5.98 -11.38 4.97
N PHE A 30 4.69 -11.31 4.67
CA PHE A 30 4.18 -11.61 3.34
C PHE A 30 3.43 -10.45 2.71
N ALA A 31 3.06 -9.44 3.49
CA ALA A 31 2.25 -8.37 2.97
C ALA A 31 2.37 -7.11 3.81
N ILE A 32 2.09 -5.99 3.17
CA ILE A 32 1.96 -4.69 3.85
C ILE A 32 0.55 -4.21 3.57
N VAL A 33 -0.14 -3.73 4.62
CA VAL A 33 -1.50 -3.20 4.49
C VAL A 33 -1.45 -1.69 4.68
N TYR A 34 -2.11 -0.98 3.77
CA TYR A 34 -2.15 0.48 3.78
C TYR A 34 -3.57 0.97 3.92
N LEU A 35 -3.74 2.11 4.56
CA LEU A 35 -4.94 2.91 4.47
C LEU A 35 -4.77 3.88 3.32
N ALA A 36 -5.72 3.90 2.41
CA ALA A 36 -5.68 4.78 1.25
C ALA A 36 -7.04 5.44 1.07
N HIS A 37 -7.09 6.41 0.19
CA HIS A 37 -8.35 7.09 -0.17
C HIS A 37 -8.50 7.08 -1.68
N ASP A 38 -9.74 6.89 -2.14
CA ASP A 38 -10.03 6.97 -3.55
C ASP A 38 -10.24 8.43 -3.97
N GLU A 39 -10.66 8.65 -5.22
CA GLU A 39 -10.83 9.98 -5.77
C GLU A 39 -11.91 10.78 -5.05
N ALA A 40 -12.88 10.07 -4.46
CA ALA A 40 -13.95 10.72 -3.71
C ALA A 40 -13.58 10.92 -2.24
N GLY A 41 -12.39 10.52 -1.84
CA GLY A 41 -11.95 10.63 -0.45
C GLY A 41 -12.41 9.49 0.42
N LYS A 42 -12.96 8.43 -0.17
CA LYS A 42 -13.45 7.30 0.58
C LYS A 42 -12.29 6.41 1.03
N PRO A 43 -12.22 6.04 2.33
CA PRO A 43 -11.14 5.19 2.80
C PRO A 43 -11.26 3.75 2.29
N VAL A 44 -10.12 3.19 1.92
CA VAL A 44 -10.02 1.80 1.49
C VAL A 44 -8.74 1.19 2.06
N ALA A 45 -8.73 -0.12 2.21
CA ALA A 45 -7.53 -0.84 2.61
C ALA A 45 -6.91 -1.48 1.39
N ILE A 46 -5.60 -1.29 1.23
CA ILE A 46 -4.86 -1.86 0.11
C ILE A 46 -3.80 -2.78 0.69
N LYS A 47 -3.72 -4.00 0.15
CA LYS A 47 -2.76 -4.98 0.61
C LYS A 47 -1.76 -5.25 -0.50
N GLU A 48 -0.48 -5.02 -0.19
CA GLU A 48 0.61 -5.30 -1.10
C GLU A 48 1.26 -6.60 -0.67
N TYR A 49 1.26 -7.59 -1.55
CA TYR A 49 1.90 -8.87 -1.26
C TYR A 49 3.37 -8.78 -1.60
N LEU A 50 4.20 -9.24 -0.66
CA LEU A 50 5.65 -9.18 -0.81
C LEU A 50 6.15 -10.47 -1.45
N PRO A 51 7.27 -10.42 -2.18
CA PRO A 51 7.81 -11.64 -2.75
C PRO A 51 8.31 -12.57 -1.65
N ILE A 52 8.14 -13.87 -1.89
CA ILE A 52 8.68 -14.90 -1.02
C ILE A 52 10.04 -15.25 -1.58
N GLY A 53 11.07 -14.85 -0.87
CA GLY A 53 12.44 -15.01 -1.32
C GLY A 53 13.04 -16.32 -1.00
#